data_dacdfe0fd8451816df2a6ace9b413776
#
_entry.id   dacdfe0fd8451816df2a6ace9b413776
#
_cell.length_a   1.000
_cell.length_b   1.000
_cell.length_c   1.000
_cell.angle_alpha   90.00
_cell.angle_beta   90.00
_cell.angle_gamma   90.00
#
_symmetry.space_group_name_H-M   'P 1'
#
loop_
_entity.id
_entity.type
_entity.pdbx_description
1 polymer ?
#
loop_
_entity_poly.entity_id
_entity_poly.type
_entity_poly.pdbx_seq_one_letter_code
_entity_poly.pdbx_strand_id
1 'polypeptide(L)' 'MGIVLYSTGCPKCKVLEAKLKAKGIGYVEINDVKVMQARNMMTLPYLEVDGKLMNFTEAVQWVNKWEG' A
#
# COMPACT_ATOMS: atom_id res chain seq x y z
N MET A 1 -7.71 6.35 -11.59
CA MET A 1 -7.60 5.28 -10.58
C MET A 1 -6.84 5.82 -9.36
N GLY A 2 -7.46 5.77 -8.18
CA GLY A 2 -6.85 6.27 -6.95
C GLY A 2 -6.12 5.17 -6.21
N ILE A 3 -4.81 5.30 -6.05
CA ILE A 3 -4.00 4.32 -5.33
C ILE A 3 -3.31 5.01 -4.16
N VAL A 4 -3.54 4.51 -2.95
CA VAL A 4 -2.99 5.06 -1.71
C VAL A 4 -2.24 3.96 -0.96
N LEU A 5 -0.99 4.25 -0.59
CA LEU A 5 -0.18 3.34 0.21
C LEU A 5 -0.09 3.88 1.64
N TYR A 6 -0.54 3.07 2.60
CA TYR A 6 -0.41 3.37 4.02
C TYR A 6 0.83 2.65 4.54
N SER A 7 1.84 3.40 4.96
CA SER A 7 3.10 2.82 5.39
C SER A 7 3.75 3.65 6.49
N THR A 8 4.52 2.99 7.35
CA THR A 8 5.30 3.65 8.40
C THR A 8 6.80 3.46 8.20
N GLY A 9 7.21 3.01 7.00
CA GLY A 9 8.62 2.75 6.72
C GLY A 9 9.12 1.42 7.25
N CYS A 10 8.23 0.49 7.61
CA CYS A 10 8.62 -0.85 8.06
C CYS A 10 9.24 -1.65 6.90
N PRO A 11 9.96 -2.76 7.18
CA PRO A 11 10.57 -3.56 6.13
C PRO A 11 9.59 -4.02 5.05
N LYS A 12 8.40 -4.48 5.45
CA LYS A 12 7.36 -4.88 4.50
C LYS A 12 6.84 -3.70 3.68
N CYS A 13 6.76 -2.53 4.31
CA CYS A 13 6.35 -1.31 3.62
C CYS A 13 7.32 -0.99 2.48
N LYS A 14 8.62 -1.10 2.76
CA LYS A 14 9.66 -0.86 1.75
C LYS A 14 9.60 -1.87 0.61
N VAL A 15 9.30 -3.12 0.91
CA VAL A 15 9.14 -4.17 -0.10
C VAL A 15 7.99 -3.82 -1.04
N LEU A 16 6.85 -3.42 -0.48
CA LEU A 16 5.68 -3.06 -1.29
C LEU A 16 5.95 -1.81 -2.13
N GLU A 17 6.59 -0.80 -1.54
CA GLU A 17 6.97 0.41 -2.28
C GLU A 17 7.86 0.07 -3.48
N ALA A 18 8.87 -0.77 -3.26
CA ALA A 18 9.78 -1.17 -4.33
C ALA A 18 9.03 -1.88 -5.46
N LYS A 19 8.07 -2.74 -5.11
CA LYS A 19 7.25 -3.44 -6.10
C LYS A 19 6.40 -2.49 -6.91
N LEU A 20 5.77 -1.51 -6.25
CA LEU A 20 4.96 -0.50 -6.93
C LEU A 20 5.82 0.33 -7.90
N LYS A 21 6.99 0.75 -7.47
CA LYS A 21 7.90 1.53 -8.30
C LYS A 21 8.43 0.72 -9.48
N ALA A 22 8.74 -0.56 -9.27
CA ALA A 22 9.23 -1.43 -10.32
C ALA A 22 8.20 -1.63 -11.43
N LYS A 23 6.92 -1.57 -11.09
CA LYS A 23 5.83 -1.70 -12.06
C LYS A 23 5.40 -0.36 -12.66
N GLY A 24 6.00 0.75 -12.22
CA GLY A 24 5.62 2.08 -12.70
C GLY A 24 4.26 2.53 -12.21
N ILE A 25 3.79 2.01 -11.09
CA ILE A 25 2.47 2.34 -10.53
C ILE A 25 2.58 3.63 -9.73
N GLY A 26 1.81 4.66 -10.11
CA GLY A 26 1.73 5.90 -9.35
C GLY A 26 0.83 5.71 -8.13
N TYR A 27 1.26 6.23 -6.98
CA TYR A 27 0.48 6.15 -5.75
C TYR A 27 0.77 7.33 -4.84
N VAL A 28 -0.17 7.57 -3.90
CA VAL A 28 0.02 8.55 -2.84
C VAL A 28 0.39 7.79 -1.58
N GLU A 29 1.45 8.23 -0.89
CA GLU A 29 1.86 7.59 0.36
C GLU A 29 1.31 8.38 1.55
N ILE A 30 0.67 7.68 2.48
CA ILE A 30 0.22 8.24 3.75
C ILE A 30 1.00 7.55 4.86
N ASN A 31 1.77 8.32 5.62
CA ASN A 31 2.54 7.82 6.75
C ASN A 31 2.11 8.43 8.08
N ASP A 32 0.92 9.02 8.13
CA ASP A 32 0.37 9.61 9.34
C ASP A 32 -0.21 8.52 10.24
N VAL A 33 0.47 8.25 11.35
CA VAL A 33 0.09 7.22 12.31
C VAL A 33 -1.32 7.47 12.86
N LYS A 34 -1.70 8.74 13.05
CA LYS A 34 -3.03 9.08 13.58
C LYS A 34 -4.13 8.65 12.65
N VAL A 35 -3.96 8.85 11.34
CA VAL A 35 -4.92 8.41 10.32
C VAL A 35 -5.05 6.89 10.35
N MET A 36 -3.93 6.19 10.44
CA MET A 36 -3.92 4.73 10.47
C MET A 36 -4.59 4.18 11.72
N GLN A 37 -4.34 4.79 12.88
CA GLN A 37 -4.99 4.40 14.13
C GLN A 37 -6.49 4.63 14.09
N ALA A 38 -6.92 5.74 13.51
CA ALA A 38 -8.35 6.05 13.38
C ALA A 38 -9.08 5.03 12.50
N ARG A 39 -8.38 4.40 11.56
CA ARG A 39 -8.93 3.37 10.68
C ARG A 39 -8.63 1.95 11.15
N ASN A 40 -8.07 1.79 12.36
CA ASN A 40 -7.71 0.48 12.94
C ASN A 40 -6.75 -0.32 12.08
N MET A 41 -5.83 0.35 11.42
CA MET A 41 -4.81 -0.30 10.59
C MET A 41 -3.65 -0.75 11.47
N MET A 42 -3.72 -1.99 11.96
CA MET A 42 -2.75 -2.50 12.91
C MET A 42 -1.57 -3.25 12.28
N THR A 43 -1.76 -3.76 11.06
CA THR A 43 -0.71 -4.52 10.36
C THR A 43 -0.38 -3.85 9.03
N LEU A 44 0.56 -2.91 9.08
CA LEU A 44 1.01 -2.21 7.88
C LEU A 44 2.01 -3.06 7.11
N PRO A 45 2.13 -2.87 5.79
CA PRO A 45 1.48 -1.84 5.00
C PRO A 45 0.06 -2.22 4.54
N TYR A 46 -0.71 -1.20 4.15
CA TYR A 46 -1.99 -1.39 3.46
C TYR A 46 -1.95 -0.65 2.13
N LEU A 47 -2.60 -1.21 1.14
CA LEU A 47 -2.76 -0.57 -0.17
C LEU A 47 -4.25 -0.40 -0.44
N GLU A 48 -4.67 0.82 -0.75
CA GLU A 48 -6.06 1.10 -1.10
C GLU A 48 -6.13 1.44 -2.59
N VAL A 49 -6.95 0.69 -3.32
CA VAL A 49 -7.14 0.90 -4.76
C VAL A 49 -8.63 1.11 -5.01
N ASP A 50 -8.98 2.29 -5.48
CA ASP A 50 -10.38 2.67 -5.77
C ASP A 50 -11.32 2.38 -4.60
N GLY A 51 -10.85 2.66 -3.39
CA GLY A 51 -11.63 2.47 -2.18
C GLY A 51 -11.55 1.08 -1.57
N LYS A 52 -10.87 0.15 -2.21
CA LYS A 52 -10.70 -1.21 -1.68
C LYS A 52 -9.38 -1.30 -0.91
N LEU A 53 -9.47 -1.59 0.37
CA LEU A 53 -8.30 -1.72 1.23
C LEU A 53 -7.77 -3.15 1.19
N MET A 54 -6.46 -3.28 0.94
CA MET A 54 -5.80 -4.57 0.87
C MET A 54 -4.66 -4.64 1.89
N ASN A 55 -4.48 -5.79 2.53
CA ASN A 55 -3.34 -6.02 3.41
C ASN A 55 -2.08 -6.30 2.58
N PHE A 56 -0.95 -6.56 3.25
CA PHE A 56 0.32 -6.78 2.56
C PHE A 56 0.23 -7.93 1.55
N THR A 57 -0.31 -9.07 1.97
CA THR A 57 -0.40 -10.26 1.11
C THR A 57 -1.25 -9.98 -0.13
N GLU A 58 -2.42 -9.38 0.09
CA GLU A 58 -3.32 -9.04 -1.02
C GLU A 58 -2.70 -8.00 -1.94
N ALA A 59 -2.03 -7.01 -1.37
CA ALA A 59 -1.39 -5.95 -2.14
C ALA A 59 -0.28 -6.50 -3.03
N VAL A 60 0.55 -7.41 -2.50
CA VAL A 60 1.61 -8.05 -3.25
C VAL A 60 1.04 -8.82 -4.44
N GLN A 61 -0.02 -9.58 -4.21
CA GLN A 61 -0.68 -10.32 -5.29
C GLN A 61 -1.24 -9.38 -6.35
N TRP A 62 -1.87 -8.29 -5.92
CA TRP A 62 -2.42 -7.29 -6.84
C TRP A 62 -1.32 -6.67 -7.71
N VAL A 63 -0.20 -6.30 -7.09
CA VAL A 63 0.93 -5.71 -7.83
C VAL A 63 1.53 -6.71 -8.81
N ASN A 64 1.68 -7.98 -8.40
CA ASN A 64 2.24 -9.01 -9.27
C ASN A 64 1.37 -9.27 -10.50
N LYS A 65 0.07 -9.04 -10.39
CA LYS A 65 -0.86 -9.18 -11.51
C LYS A 65 -1.00 -7.91 -12.34
N TRP A 66 -0.34 -6.83 -11.94
CA TRP A 66 -0.43 -5.56 -12.66
C TRP A 66 0.23 -5.67 -14.03
N GLU A 67 -0.51 -5.29 -15.04
CA GLU A 67 -0.04 -5.39 -16.44
C GLU A 67 0.16 -4.01 -17.09
N GLY A 68 0.27 -2.98 -16.31
CA GLY A 68 0.44 -1.64 -16.82
C GLY A 68 -0.83 -0.88 -16.90
#